data_d9ecbbe817d4b4350c7172679d211da9
#
_entry.id   d9ecbbe817d4b4350c7172679d211da9
#
_cell.length_a   1.000
_cell.length_b   1.000
_cell.length_c   1.000
_cell.angle_alpha   90.00
_cell.angle_beta   90.00
_cell.angle_gamma   90.00
#
_symmetry.space_group_name_H-M   'P 1'
#
loop_
_entity.id
_entity.type
_entity.pdbx_description
1 polymer ?
#
loop_
_entity_poly.entity_id
_entity_poly.type
_entity_poly.pdbx_seq_one_letter_code
_entity_poly.pdbx_strand_id
1 'polypeptide(L)'
;MRPFFHSRRRTVALVAPLALLIAFGACKESTVPNFNNPNIEGLLNAPNAATVNTTVAGLLVGLRANTGTWATGLGILGREVYNLDPAEPRNVLGYLVGPLEPGGFVADVGWSASYRNLRTAATVLDALEKVPDYTPAQKSATRGFVKTIIAQEYINQLRVRDTFGIVVDVPSSPTELGAFVTRDSGYKRAAALFDEAKTDLNAGGAGFPFALTSGFTGFNTPATFLKVNRALTARGDVYRGAWAEALVALNESFISTASGSAAALATGAYHVFSTTSGDVVNPLYDAAPRALVAVPSFLTDAQRRADNSPDLRASSKALVTSVNVTTQGVSSSVKIIAYASSVASVPIIKNEELILLRAEANNALNNRAAAIQDLDFIRVNSGGLAPLGAAYAGDLVDEILYNRRYSLFDEYGHRWVDLRRYGRLGTLEKALPNHRIFPVVPIPVDECNQRAPQPKGCVQVTGF
;
A
#
# COMPACT_ATOMS: atom_id res chain seq x y z
N MET A 1 1.05 34.84 -91.26
CA MET A 1 2.22 34.29 -90.50
C MET A 1 1.69 33.45 -89.32
N ARG A 2 1.94 32.18 -89.35
CA ARG A 2 1.41 31.19 -88.36
C ARG A 2 2.36 31.11 -87.16
N PRO A 3 1.84 30.99 -85.93
CA PRO A 3 2.70 30.63 -84.75
C PRO A 3 2.72 29.14 -84.55
N PHE A 4 3.93 28.63 -84.19
CA PHE A 4 4.18 27.26 -83.80
C PHE A 4 3.80 27.04 -82.29
N PHE A 5 2.87 26.10 -82.07
CA PHE A 5 2.67 25.48 -80.77
C PHE A 5 3.37 24.10 -80.75
N HIS A 6 4.33 23.88 -79.86
CA HIS A 6 4.85 22.56 -79.54
C HIS A 6 4.96 22.31 -78.04
N SER A 7 4.06 21.49 -77.56
CA SER A 7 4.26 20.32 -76.71
C SER A 7 5.11 20.49 -75.45
N ARG A 8 4.46 20.84 -74.33
CA ARG A 8 4.98 20.63 -72.98
C ARG A 8 4.05 19.73 -72.11
N ARG A 9 3.43 18.70 -72.66
CA ARG A 9 2.44 17.87 -71.91
C ARG A 9 2.86 16.43 -71.61
N ARG A 10 4.08 16.02 -71.81
CA ARG A 10 4.52 14.60 -71.59
C ARG A 10 5.51 14.35 -70.45
N THR A 11 6.06 15.36 -69.79
CA THR A 11 7.04 15.20 -68.72
C THR A 11 6.44 15.28 -67.32
N VAL A 12 5.21 15.75 -67.14
CA VAL A 12 4.59 15.89 -65.80
C VAL A 12 3.93 14.59 -65.33
N ALA A 13 3.57 13.67 -66.25
CA ALA A 13 2.85 12.44 -65.90
C ALA A 13 3.73 11.30 -65.29
N LEU A 14 5.05 11.40 -65.39
CA LEU A 14 5.96 10.36 -64.87
C LEU A 14 6.59 10.69 -63.51
N VAL A 15 6.53 11.93 -63.04
CA VAL A 15 7.09 12.36 -61.76
C VAL A 15 6.06 12.18 -60.60
N ALA A 16 4.78 12.24 -60.89
CA ALA A 16 3.71 12.12 -59.86
C ALA A 16 3.64 10.71 -59.16
N PRO A 17 3.79 9.56 -59.87
CA PRO A 17 3.77 8.26 -59.20
C PRO A 17 5.04 7.94 -58.42
N LEU A 18 6.21 8.56 -58.80
CA LEU A 18 7.46 8.35 -58.06
C LEU A 18 7.49 9.10 -56.71
N ALA A 19 6.84 10.27 -56.63
CA ALA A 19 6.71 11.05 -55.39
C ALA A 19 5.73 10.37 -54.41
N LEU A 20 4.71 9.64 -54.87
CA LEU A 20 3.77 8.90 -54.05
C LEU A 20 4.39 7.63 -53.40
N LEU A 21 5.35 6.99 -54.08
CA LEU A 21 6.07 5.82 -53.58
C LEU A 21 7.10 6.16 -52.46
N ILE A 22 7.62 7.37 -52.44
CA ILE A 22 8.51 7.86 -51.38
C ILE A 22 7.77 8.24 -50.09
N ALA A 23 6.49 8.62 -50.20
CA ALA A 23 5.66 9.01 -49.02
C ALA A 23 5.21 7.82 -48.16
N PHE A 24 5.20 6.58 -48.66
CA PHE A 24 4.85 5.38 -47.92
C PHE A 24 6.04 4.73 -47.18
N GLY A 25 7.27 5.18 -47.41
CA GLY A 25 8.46 4.68 -46.73
C GLY A 25 8.91 5.47 -45.50
N ALA A 26 8.22 6.58 -45.15
CA ALA A 26 8.71 7.53 -44.15
C ALA A 26 8.11 7.35 -42.76
N CYS A 27 7.19 6.41 -42.52
CA CYS A 27 6.69 6.07 -41.18
C CYS A 27 7.31 4.77 -40.69
N LYS A 28 8.63 4.73 -40.50
CA LYS A 28 9.21 3.86 -39.46
C LYS A 28 9.10 4.66 -38.16
N GLU A 29 8.24 4.22 -37.26
CA GLU A 29 8.31 4.65 -35.87
C GLU A 29 9.73 4.38 -35.38
N SER A 30 10.56 5.41 -35.29
CA SER A 30 11.82 5.32 -34.57
C SER A 30 11.43 5.34 -33.09
N THR A 31 11.40 4.18 -32.44
CA THR A 31 11.36 4.09 -31.00
C THR A 31 12.56 4.85 -30.45
N VAL A 32 12.34 6.05 -29.94
CA VAL A 32 13.37 6.79 -29.20
C VAL A 32 13.56 6.07 -27.87
N PRO A 33 14.74 5.45 -27.63
CA PRO A 33 14.98 4.76 -26.37
C PRO A 33 14.83 5.75 -25.20
N ASN A 34 13.97 5.44 -24.24
CA ASN A 34 13.86 6.23 -23.02
C ASN A 34 15.01 5.83 -22.08
N PHE A 35 16.14 6.52 -22.18
CA PHE A 35 17.33 6.26 -21.37
C PHE A 35 17.14 6.55 -19.87
N ASN A 36 16.03 7.20 -19.47
CA ASN A 36 15.72 7.52 -18.07
C ASN A 36 14.89 6.45 -17.36
N ASN A 37 14.31 5.50 -18.12
CA ASN A 37 13.64 4.34 -17.55
C ASN A 37 14.27 3.06 -18.12
N PRO A 38 14.53 2.03 -17.29
CA PRO A 38 14.95 0.72 -17.79
C PRO A 38 13.94 0.26 -18.84
N ASN A 39 14.42 0.02 -20.06
CA ASN A 39 13.55 -0.45 -21.13
C ASN A 39 13.07 -1.85 -20.77
N ILE A 40 11.75 -2.02 -20.58
CA ILE A 40 11.12 -3.32 -20.31
C ILE A 40 11.51 -4.34 -21.37
N GLU A 41 11.63 -3.93 -22.64
CA GLU A 41 12.09 -4.77 -23.74
C GLU A 41 13.54 -5.25 -23.52
N GLY A 42 14.44 -4.39 -23.05
CA GLY A 42 15.82 -4.74 -22.71
C GLY A 42 15.87 -5.75 -21.56
N LEU A 43 14.99 -5.57 -20.55
CA LEU A 43 14.89 -6.49 -19.42
C LEU A 43 14.39 -7.88 -19.86
N LEU A 44 13.45 -7.95 -20.80
CA LEU A 44 12.90 -9.23 -21.30
C LEU A 44 13.79 -9.93 -22.31
N ASN A 45 14.46 -9.17 -23.21
CA ASN A 45 15.19 -9.73 -24.34
C ASN A 45 16.66 -10.03 -24.02
N ALA A 46 17.30 -9.21 -23.19
CA ALA A 46 18.72 -9.37 -22.82
C ALA A 46 18.96 -8.95 -21.36
N PRO A 47 18.35 -9.63 -20.37
CA PRO A 47 18.51 -9.27 -18.97
C PRO A 47 19.95 -9.50 -18.51
N ASN A 48 20.45 -8.56 -17.74
CA ASN A 48 21.71 -8.65 -17.03
C ASN A 48 21.54 -8.27 -15.55
N ALA A 49 22.52 -8.58 -14.73
CA ALA A 49 22.46 -8.33 -13.30
C ALA A 49 22.16 -6.86 -12.96
N ALA A 50 22.74 -5.89 -13.66
CA ALA A 50 22.54 -4.48 -13.38
C ALA A 50 21.09 -4.03 -13.64
N THR A 51 20.50 -4.42 -14.77
CA THR A 51 19.12 -4.08 -15.12
C THR A 51 18.11 -4.73 -14.16
N VAL A 52 18.32 -6.00 -13.79
CA VAL A 52 17.48 -6.69 -12.82
C VAL A 52 17.58 -6.04 -11.44
N ASN A 53 18.79 -5.77 -10.96
CA ASN A 53 19.00 -5.10 -9.66
C ASN A 53 18.29 -3.74 -9.57
N THR A 54 18.43 -2.92 -10.62
CA THR A 54 17.76 -1.61 -10.67
C THR A 54 16.24 -1.75 -10.66
N THR A 55 15.70 -2.70 -11.42
CA THR A 55 14.24 -2.92 -11.49
C THR A 55 13.71 -3.47 -10.17
N VAL A 56 14.42 -4.38 -9.52
CA VAL A 56 14.05 -4.90 -8.18
C VAL A 56 14.05 -3.78 -7.13
N ALA A 57 15.06 -2.91 -7.13
CA ALA A 57 15.07 -1.73 -6.26
C ALA A 57 13.85 -0.81 -6.54
N GLY A 58 13.46 -0.69 -7.81
CA GLY A 58 12.27 0.03 -8.25
C GLY A 58 10.95 -0.51 -7.67
N LEU A 59 10.87 -1.80 -7.33
CA LEU A 59 9.68 -2.37 -6.69
C LEU A 59 9.38 -1.75 -5.31
N LEU A 60 10.40 -1.35 -4.55
CA LEU A 60 10.20 -0.62 -3.28
C LEU A 60 9.67 0.78 -3.52
N VAL A 61 10.09 1.45 -4.59
CA VAL A 61 9.55 2.76 -5.01
C VAL A 61 8.09 2.59 -5.42
N GLY A 62 7.75 1.54 -6.17
CA GLY A 62 6.38 1.20 -6.55
C GLY A 62 5.48 0.92 -5.34
N LEU A 63 5.97 0.13 -4.38
CA LEU A 63 5.23 -0.15 -3.13
C LEU A 63 5.00 1.13 -2.30
N ARG A 64 5.97 2.04 -2.27
CA ARG A 64 5.88 3.33 -1.58
C ARG A 64 4.91 4.31 -2.25
N ALA A 65 4.69 4.20 -3.55
CA ALA A 65 3.94 5.18 -4.35
C ALA A 65 2.52 5.43 -3.83
N ASN A 66 1.89 4.43 -3.22
CA ASN A 66 0.53 4.53 -2.68
C ASN A 66 0.46 4.90 -1.20
N THR A 67 1.59 5.11 -0.50
CA THR A 67 1.59 5.32 0.96
C THR A 67 0.67 6.46 1.37
N GLY A 68 0.79 7.64 0.72
CA GLY A 68 -0.09 8.77 0.98
C GLY A 68 -1.56 8.49 0.69
N THR A 69 -1.84 7.89 -0.46
CA THR A 69 -3.20 7.55 -0.88
C THR A 69 -3.88 6.59 0.08
N TRP A 70 -3.16 5.57 0.58
CA TRP A 70 -3.74 4.63 1.54
C TRP A 70 -3.90 5.23 2.93
N ALA A 71 -2.88 5.91 3.47
CA ALA A 71 -2.99 6.52 4.78
C ALA A 71 -4.09 7.60 4.80
N THR A 72 -4.08 8.52 3.83
CA THR A 72 -5.08 9.59 3.75
C THR A 72 -6.45 9.05 3.31
N GLY A 73 -6.55 8.34 2.18
CA GLY A 73 -7.84 7.91 1.63
C GLY A 73 -8.58 6.93 2.56
N LEU A 74 -7.89 5.88 3.03
CA LEU A 74 -8.50 4.95 3.99
C LEU A 74 -8.64 5.56 5.38
N GLY A 75 -7.75 6.49 5.74
CA GLY A 75 -7.87 7.28 6.98
C GLY A 75 -9.13 8.16 6.98
N ILE A 76 -9.51 8.77 5.85
CA ILE A 76 -10.76 9.52 5.71
C ILE A 76 -11.96 8.55 5.82
N LEU A 77 -11.94 7.42 5.12
CA LEU A 77 -12.99 6.41 5.23
C LEU A 77 -13.12 5.87 6.67
N GLY A 78 -12.01 5.74 7.38
CA GLY A 78 -11.93 5.29 8.78
C GLY A 78 -12.14 6.38 9.82
N ARG A 79 -12.37 7.63 9.43
CA ARG A 79 -12.50 8.76 10.38
C ARG A 79 -11.29 8.88 11.31
N GLU A 80 -10.09 8.76 10.75
CA GLU A 80 -8.82 9.05 11.43
C GLU A 80 -8.33 10.46 11.07
N VAL A 81 -8.40 10.78 9.77
CA VAL A 81 -7.94 12.04 9.20
C VAL A 81 -8.99 12.66 8.29
N TYR A 82 -8.88 13.97 8.05
CA TYR A 82 -9.52 14.67 6.95
C TYR A 82 -8.46 15.30 6.06
N ASN A 83 -8.70 15.31 4.76
CA ASN A 83 -7.99 16.21 3.85
C ASN A 83 -8.94 17.34 3.46
N LEU A 84 -8.71 18.51 4.03
CA LEU A 84 -9.56 19.69 3.90
C LEU A 84 -8.97 20.71 2.92
N ASP A 85 -8.21 20.28 1.91
CA ASP A 85 -7.71 21.13 0.85
C ASP A 85 -8.88 21.75 0.08
N PRO A 86 -9.06 23.09 0.11
CA PRO A 86 -10.14 23.75 -0.59
C PRO A 86 -10.01 23.67 -2.12
N ALA A 87 -8.78 23.42 -2.64
CA ALA A 87 -8.56 23.20 -4.08
C ALA A 87 -9.01 21.80 -4.54
N GLU A 88 -9.20 20.85 -3.61
CA GLU A 88 -9.63 19.48 -3.93
C GLU A 88 -10.82 19.03 -3.04
N PRO A 89 -12.00 19.61 -3.23
CA PRO A 89 -13.19 19.32 -2.41
C PRO A 89 -13.66 17.86 -2.49
N ARG A 90 -13.20 17.08 -3.49
CA ARG A 90 -13.50 15.65 -3.62
C ARG A 90 -12.92 14.81 -2.50
N ASN A 91 -11.92 15.34 -1.76
CA ASN A 91 -11.45 14.69 -0.53
C ASN A 91 -12.54 14.60 0.55
N VAL A 92 -13.48 15.54 0.57
CA VAL A 92 -14.67 15.49 1.43
C VAL A 92 -15.85 14.86 0.68
N LEU A 93 -16.23 15.41 -0.46
CA LEU A 93 -17.44 14.98 -1.19
C LEU A 93 -17.32 13.54 -1.69
N GLY A 94 -16.15 13.12 -2.21
CA GLY A 94 -15.93 11.77 -2.70
C GLY A 94 -15.87 10.73 -1.58
N TYR A 95 -15.09 10.98 -0.53
CA TYR A 95 -14.87 9.99 0.54
C TYR A 95 -15.94 9.97 1.63
N LEU A 96 -16.64 11.10 1.87
CA LEU A 96 -17.57 11.21 3.01
C LEU A 96 -19.03 11.27 2.57
N VAL A 97 -19.34 11.76 1.37
CA VAL A 97 -20.70 11.90 0.85
C VAL A 97 -20.99 10.83 -0.20
N GLY A 98 -20.13 10.66 -1.19
CA GLY A 98 -20.31 9.69 -2.27
C GLY A 98 -21.46 10.02 -3.21
N PRO A 99 -22.06 9.01 -3.87
CA PRO A 99 -21.70 7.59 -3.85
C PRO A 99 -20.30 7.32 -4.42
N LEU A 100 -19.72 6.15 -4.10
CA LEU A 100 -18.47 5.71 -4.72
C LEU A 100 -18.80 4.98 -6.03
N GLU A 101 -18.28 5.48 -7.14
CA GLU A 101 -18.51 4.93 -8.47
C GLU A 101 -17.23 4.40 -9.10
N PRO A 102 -17.29 3.39 -9.99
CA PRO A 102 -16.10 2.86 -10.69
C PRO A 102 -15.31 3.94 -11.46
N GLY A 103 -15.97 4.93 -12.05
CA GLY A 103 -15.35 6.09 -12.71
C GLY A 103 -15.05 7.27 -11.80
N GLY A 104 -15.32 7.14 -10.50
CA GLY A 104 -15.22 8.24 -9.54
C GLY A 104 -13.81 8.46 -9.01
N PHE A 105 -13.61 9.61 -8.36
CA PHE A 105 -12.35 10.04 -7.77
C PHE A 105 -11.73 9.01 -6.80
N VAL A 106 -12.56 8.29 -6.03
CA VAL A 106 -12.10 7.34 -5.00
C VAL A 106 -11.77 5.96 -5.59
N ALA A 107 -12.28 5.62 -6.79
CA ALA A 107 -12.17 4.26 -7.32
C ALA A 107 -10.72 3.79 -7.50
N ASP A 108 -9.79 4.67 -7.87
CA ASP A 108 -8.38 4.31 -8.08
C ASP A 108 -7.56 4.23 -6.78
N VAL A 109 -8.15 4.36 -5.60
CA VAL A 109 -7.36 4.29 -4.34
C VAL A 109 -6.39 3.11 -4.39
N GLY A 110 -5.13 3.43 -4.72
CA GLY A 110 -4.01 2.50 -4.81
C GLY A 110 -4.06 1.45 -5.92
N TRP A 111 -5.06 1.43 -6.81
CA TRP A 111 -5.19 0.38 -7.85
C TRP A 111 -4.11 0.47 -8.91
N SER A 112 -4.09 1.54 -9.67
CA SER A 112 -3.21 1.68 -10.85
C SER A 112 -1.73 1.56 -10.50
N ALA A 113 -1.28 2.15 -9.40
CA ALA A 113 0.12 2.08 -8.99
C ALA A 113 0.50 0.67 -8.51
N SER A 114 -0.36 -0.02 -7.73
CA SER A 114 -0.12 -1.41 -7.32
C SER A 114 -0.04 -2.35 -8.52
N TYR A 115 -0.97 -2.25 -9.48
CA TYR A 115 -0.95 -3.16 -10.64
C TYR A 115 0.20 -2.88 -11.61
N ARG A 116 0.69 -1.63 -11.71
CA ARG A 116 1.97 -1.35 -12.38
C ARG A 116 3.14 -2.02 -11.67
N ASN A 117 3.20 -1.94 -10.35
CA ASN A 117 4.25 -2.57 -9.55
C ASN A 117 4.20 -4.10 -9.68
N LEU A 118 3.00 -4.71 -9.65
CA LEU A 118 2.78 -6.13 -9.86
C LEU A 118 3.26 -6.58 -11.25
N ARG A 119 2.97 -5.82 -12.29
CA ARG A 119 3.46 -6.11 -13.66
C ARG A 119 4.98 -6.01 -13.74
N THR A 120 5.58 -5.00 -13.13
CA THR A 120 7.04 -4.89 -13.02
C THR A 120 7.63 -6.08 -12.28
N ALA A 121 7.01 -6.53 -11.19
CA ALA A 121 7.43 -7.71 -10.44
C ALA A 121 7.36 -8.99 -11.30
N ALA A 122 6.28 -9.18 -12.06
CA ALA A 122 6.16 -10.30 -13.01
C ALA A 122 7.25 -10.25 -14.07
N THR A 123 7.54 -9.09 -14.64
CA THR A 123 8.63 -8.90 -15.61
C THR A 123 10.00 -9.25 -15.01
N VAL A 124 10.25 -8.90 -13.75
CA VAL A 124 11.48 -9.31 -13.04
C VAL A 124 11.55 -10.83 -12.91
N LEU A 125 10.46 -11.50 -12.53
CA LEU A 125 10.44 -12.96 -12.39
C LEU A 125 10.72 -13.67 -13.72
N ASP A 126 10.17 -13.19 -14.84
CA ASP A 126 10.40 -13.73 -16.18
C ASP A 126 11.83 -13.50 -16.65
N ALA A 127 12.41 -12.35 -16.34
CA ALA A 127 13.78 -12.00 -16.69
C ALA A 127 14.81 -12.80 -15.85
N LEU A 128 14.50 -13.04 -14.57
CA LEU A 128 15.41 -13.59 -13.58
C LEU A 128 16.05 -14.92 -14.00
N GLU A 129 15.27 -15.80 -14.63
CA GLU A 129 15.77 -17.11 -15.07
C GLU A 129 16.79 -16.99 -16.20
N LYS A 130 16.76 -15.91 -16.97
CA LYS A 130 17.61 -15.65 -18.14
C LYS A 130 18.89 -14.88 -17.79
N VAL A 131 19.05 -14.38 -16.55
CA VAL A 131 20.26 -13.64 -16.14
C VAL A 131 21.43 -14.58 -16.02
N PRO A 132 22.49 -14.45 -16.87
CA PRO A 132 23.59 -15.39 -16.88
C PRO A 132 24.51 -15.25 -15.66
N ASP A 133 24.64 -14.03 -15.14
CA ASP A 133 25.63 -13.69 -14.10
C ASP A 133 25.14 -13.96 -12.68
N TYR A 134 23.88 -14.40 -12.49
CA TYR A 134 23.36 -14.75 -11.18
C TYR A 134 23.62 -16.20 -10.83
N THR A 135 24.15 -16.41 -9.62
CA THR A 135 24.19 -17.75 -9.04
C THR A 135 22.78 -18.25 -8.71
N PRO A 136 22.55 -19.57 -8.57
CA PRO A 136 21.25 -20.10 -8.15
C PRO A 136 20.75 -19.48 -6.84
N ALA A 137 21.63 -19.22 -5.87
CA ALA A 137 21.29 -18.59 -4.61
C ALA A 137 20.83 -17.13 -4.80
N GLN A 138 21.50 -16.35 -5.66
CA GLN A 138 21.08 -14.98 -5.97
C GLN A 138 19.73 -14.93 -6.68
N LYS A 139 19.47 -15.88 -7.61
CA LYS A 139 18.15 -16.02 -8.25
C LYS A 139 17.08 -16.32 -7.21
N SER A 140 17.35 -17.23 -6.29
CA SER A 140 16.43 -17.59 -5.22
C SER A 140 16.17 -16.41 -4.27
N ALA A 141 17.22 -15.70 -3.82
CA ALA A 141 17.09 -14.51 -2.99
C ALA A 141 16.19 -13.45 -3.64
N THR A 142 16.45 -13.17 -4.94
CA THR A 142 15.67 -12.18 -5.70
C THR A 142 14.21 -12.63 -5.86
N ARG A 143 13.98 -13.90 -6.19
CA ARG A 143 12.63 -14.46 -6.33
C ARG A 143 11.84 -14.35 -5.03
N GLY A 144 12.47 -14.70 -3.90
CA GLY A 144 11.85 -14.60 -2.59
C GLY A 144 11.50 -13.16 -2.20
N PHE A 145 12.38 -12.20 -2.51
CA PHE A 145 12.08 -10.78 -2.33
C PHE A 145 10.89 -10.33 -3.17
N VAL A 146 10.92 -10.61 -4.48
CA VAL A 146 9.88 -10.18 -5.43
C VAL A 146 8.52 -10.80 -5.08
N LYS A 147 8.46 -12.10 -4.76
CA LYS A 147 7.21 -12.75 -4.32
C LYS A 147 6.65 -12.16 -3.04
N THR A 148 7.52 -11.74 -2.10
CA THR A 148 7.08 -11.04 -0.89
C THR A 148 6.40 -9.71 -1.24
N ILE A 149 6.96 -8.94 -2.19
CA ILE A 149 6.35 -7.68 -2.65
C ILE A 149 5.02 -7.94 -3.36
N ILE A 150 4.92 -8.94 -4.23
CA ILE A 150 3.67 -9.32 -4.90
C ILE A 150 2.58 -9.67 -3.87
N ALA A 151 2.91 -10.51 -2.89
CA ALA A 151 1.97 -10.91 -1.85
C ALA A 151 1.50 -9.70 -1.02
N GLN A 152 2.40 -8.78 -0.67
CA GLN A 152 2.05 -7.55 0.05
C GLN A 152 1.12 -6.64 -0.77
N GLU A 153 1.35 -6.52 -2.10
CA GLU A 153 0.45 -5.74 -2.96
C GLU A 153 -0.95 -6.37 -3.04
N TYR A 154 -1.05 -7.70 -3.06
CA TYR A 154 -2.36 -8.36 -2.99
C TYR A 154 -3.06 -8.07 -1.67
N ILE A 155 -2.36 -8.15 -0.53
CA ILE A 155 -2.93 -7.76 0.77
C ILE A 155 -3.41 -6.30 0.76
N ASN A 156 -2.63 -5.39 0.17
CA ASN A 156 -3.00 -3.99 0.06
C ASN A 156 -4.29 -3.80 -0.74
N GLN A 157 -4.46 -4.49 -1.87
CA GLN A 157 -5.68 -4.43 -2.67
C GLN A 157 -6.87 -5.08 -1.96
N LEU A 158 -6.68 -6.23 -1.29
CA LEU A 158 -7.72 -6.91 -0.51
C LEU A 158 -8.24 -6.04 0.64
N ARG A 159 -7.38 -5.24 1.28
CA ARG A 159 -7.80 -4.28 2.31
C ARG A 159 -8.79 -3.23 1.76
N VAL A 160 -8.67 -2.86 0.51
CA VAL A 160 -9.50 -1.83 -0.14
C VAL A 160 -10.76 -2.44 -0.76
N ARG A 161 -10.60 -3.54 -1.51
CA ARG A 161 -11.65 -4.13 -2.35
C ARG A 161 -12.46 -5.23 -1.65
N ASP A 162 -11.90 -5.84 -0.62
CA ASP A 162 -12.57 -6.84 0.24
C ASP A 162 -13.45 -7.82 -0.56
N THR A 163 -14.77 -7.82 -0.32
CA THR A 163 -15.73 -8.73 -0.96
C THR A 163 -15.86 -8.57 -2.48
N PHE A 164 -15.30 -7.51 -3.05
CA PHE A 164 -15.27 -7.33 -4.51
C PHE A 164 -14.19 -8.15 -5.20
N GLY A 165 -13.15 -8.56 -4.47
CA GLY A 165 -12.05 -9.34 -5.02
C GLY A 165 -10.96 -8.50 -5.65
N ILE A 166 -9.95 -9.17 -6.20
CA ILE A 166 -8.76 -8.56 -6.78
C ILE A 166 -8.27 -9.33 -8.01
N VAL A 167 -7.35 -8.74 -8.77
CA VAL A 167 -6.60 -9.43 -9.82
C VAL A 167 -5.36 -10.06 -9.22
N VAL A 168 -5.11 -11.32 -9.53
CA VAL A 168 -3.88 -12.05 -9.14
C VAL A 168 -3.16 -12.58 -10.38
N ASP A 169 -1.93 -13.04 -10.19
CA ASP A 169 -1.08 -13.64 -11.23
C ASP A 169 -1.01 -12.73 -12.47
N VAL A 170 -0.68 -11.45 -12.22
CA VAL A 170 -0.56 -10.41 -13.25
C VAL A 170 0.57 -10.79 -14.20
N PRO A 171 0.29 -10.99 -15.52
CA PRO A 171 1.32 -11.30 -16.50
C PRO A 171 2.30 -10.14 -16.72
N SER A 172 3.50 -10.42 -17.20
CA SER A 172 4.45 -9.41 -17.65
C SER A 172 4.00 -8.69 -18.92
N SER A 173 3.30 -9.41 -19.79
CA SER A 173 2.71 -8.87 -21.03
C SER A 173 1.63 -7.83 -20.73
N PRO A 174 1.70 -6.61 -21.33
CA PRO A 174 0.69 -5.57 -21.12
C PRO A 174 -0.67 -5.87 -21.78
N THR A 175 -0.71 -6.81 -22.71
CA THR A 175 -1.92 -7.20 -23.45
C THR A 175 -2.67 -8.36 -22.79
N GLU A 176 -2.08 -8.98 -21.77
CA GLU A 176 -2.69 -10.09 -21.05
C GLU A 176 -3.24 -9.63 -19.70
N LEU A 177 -4.38 -10.21 -19.33
CA LEU A 177 -5.06 -9.92 -18.06
C LEU A 177 -4.79 -11.03 -17.05
N GLY A 178 -4.41 -10.67 -15.84
CA GLY A 178 -4.37 -11.59 -14.70
C GLY A 178 -5.77 -12.07 -14.31
N ALA A 179 -5.85 -13.17 -13.58
CA ALA A 179 -7.10 -13.75 -13.10
C ALA A 179 -7.78 -12.82 -12.07
N PHE A 180 -9.07 -12.52 -12.27
CA PHE A 180 -9.88 -11.85 -11.26
C PHE A 180 -10.48 -12.88 -10.31
N VAL A 181 -10.19 -12.76 -9.01
CA VAL A 181 -10.54 -13.76 -8.01
C VAL A 181 -11.31 -13.16 -6.83
N THR A 182 -12.02 -14.01 -6.11
CA THR A 182 -12.72 -13.62 -4.87
C THR A 182 -11.72 -13.20 -3.78
N ARG A 183 -12.22 -12.49 -2.75
CA ARG A 183 -11.44 -12.12 -1.56
C ARG A 183 -10.68 -13.32 -0.99
N ASP A 184 -11.38 -14.42 -0.74
CA ASP A 184 -10.79 -15.58 -0.07
C ASP A 184 -9.72 -16.27 -0.94
N SER A 185 -9.94 -16.33 -2.26
CA SER A 185 -8.95 -16.84 -3.21
C SER A 185 -7.74 -15.90 -3.29
N GLY A 186 -7.95 -14.58 -3.24
CA GLY A 186 -6.88 -13.58 -3.20
C GLY A 186 -6.00 -13.72 -1.95
N TYR A 187 -6.61 -13.87 -0.77
CA TYR A 187 -5.85 -14.13 0.47
C TYR A 187 -5.09 -15.46 0.43
N LYS A 188 -5.70 -16.54 -0.09
CA LYS A 188 -5.01 -17.83 -0.26
C LYS A 188 -3.81 -17.71 -1.20
N ARG A 189 -3.95 -16.96 -2.31
CA ARG A 189 -2.84 -16.75 -3.25
C ARG A 189 -1.72 -15.91 -2.62
N ALA A 190 -2.05 -14.87 -1.86
CA ALA A 190 -1.07 -14.09 -1.13
C ALA A 190 -0.31 -14.94 -0.09
N ALA A 191 -1.02 -15.76 0.69
CA ALA A 191 -0.40 -16.66 1.66
C ALA A 191 0.55 -17.68 0.98
N ALA A 192 0.11 -18.29 -0.13
CA ALA A 192 0.95 -19.20 -0.91
C ALA A 192 2.23 -18.50 -1.41
N LEU A 193 2.13 -17.26 -1.91
CA LEU A 193 3.29 -16.48 -2.36
C LEU A 193 4.26 -16.16 -1.21
N PHE A 194 3.77 -15.85 -0.02
CA PHE A 194 4.62 -15.64 1.14
C PHE A 194 5.39 -16.91 1.53
N ASP A 195 4.77 -18.09 1.43
CA ASP A 195 5.41 -19.38 1.75
C ASP A 195 6.37 -19.83 0.65
N GLU A 196 6.03 -19.62 -0.62
CA GLU A 196 6.97 -19.77 -1.72
C GLU A 196 8.19 -18.84 -1.53
N ALA A 197 7.96 -17.58 -1.15
CA ALA A 197 9.02 -16.62 -0.87
C ALA A 197 9.89 -17.04 0.32
N LYS A 198 9.30 -17.61 1.39
CA LYS A 198 10.03 -18.19 2.52
C LYS A 198 11.02 -19.28 2.05
N THR A 199 10.54 -20.17 1.17
CA THR A 199 11.38 -21.24 0.60
C THR A 199 12.54 -20.65 -0.23
N ASP A 200 12.23 -19.69 -1.08
CA ASP A 200 13.23 -19.00 -1.91
C ASP A 200 14.24 -18.22 -1.07
N LEU A 201 13.82 -17.50 -0.03
CA LEU A 201 14.71 -16.75 0.87
C LEU A 201 15.64 -17.66 1.67
N ASN A 202 15.17 -18.82 2.11
CA ASN A 202 16.00 -19.82 2.80
C ASN A 202 17.12 -20.36 1.89
N ALA A 203 16.89 -20.45 0.58
CA ALA A 203 17.87 -20.85 -0.41
C ALA A 203 18.68 -19.65 -0.96
N GLY A 204 18.45 -18.42 -0.48
CA GLY A 204 18.96 -17.19 -1.03
C GLY A 204 20.42 -16.86 -0.73
N GLY A 205 21.14 -17.68 0.03
CA GLY A 205 22.55 -17.45 0.38
C GLY A 205 22.74 -16.29 1.37
N ALA A 206 23.96 -15.74 1.41
CA ALA A 206 24.38 -14.78 2.43
C ALA A 206 23.88 -13.34 2.21
N GLY A 207 23.56 -12.94 0.97
CA GLY A 207 23.20 -11.57 0.65
C GLY A 207 22.35 -11.46 -0.60
N PHE A 208 21.62 -10.37 -0.71
CA PHE A 208 20.94 -10.00 -1.97
C PHE A 208 21.96 -9.51 -2.99
N PRO A 209 21.74 -9.73 -4.30
CA PRO A 209 22.57 -9.15 -5.35
C PRO A 209 22.31 -7.65 -5.57
N PHE A 210 21.33 -7.08 -4.91
CA PHE A 210 20.93 -5.66 -4.93
C PHE A 210 20.90 -5.06 -3.52
N ALA A 211 21.01 -3.74 -3.43
CA ALA A 211 20.94 -3.03 -2.16
C ALA A 211 19.47 -2.73 -1.79
N LEU A 212 19.12 -2.95 -0.54
CA LEU A 212 17.89 -2.44 0.05
C LEU A 212 18.11 -1.03 0.61
N THR A 213 17.04 -0.23 0.69
CA THR A 213 17.09 1.09 1.29
C THR A 213 17.37 1.02 2.80
N SER A 214 17.77 2.15 3.40
CA SER A 214 18.01 2.25 4.85
C SER A 214 16.77 1.89 5.71
N GLY A 215 15.58 1.91 5.13
CA GLY A 215 14.35 1.44 5.78
C GLY A 215 14.35 -0.07 6.11
N PHE A 216 15.29 -0.83 5.56
CA PHE A 216 15.46 -2.25 5.84
C PHE A 216 16.75 -2.54 6.66
N THR A 217 17.26 -1.54 7.39
CA THR A 217 18.41 -1.75 8.28
C THR A 217 18.14 -2.89 9.26
N GLY A 218 19.05 -3.88 9.31
CA GLY A 218 18.87 -5.11 10.08
C GLY A 218 18.05 -6.21 9.38
N PHE A 219 17.46 -5.92 8.19
CA PHE A 219 16.67 -6.83 7.37
C PHE A 219 17.17 -6.92 5.93
N ASN A 220 18.43 -6.63 5.69
CA ASN A 220 19.03 -6.45 4.36
C ASN A 220 19.76 -7.69 3.80
N THR A 221 19.55 -8.85 4.40
CA THR A 221 19.99 -10.14 3.85
C THR A 221 18.80 -11.07 3.66
N PRO A 222 18.85 -12.11 2.81
CA PRO A 222 17.75 -13.06 2.65
C PRO A 222 17.24 -13.62 3.97
N ALA A 223 18.16 -14.04 4.85
CA ALA A 223 17.83 -14.61 6.16
C ALA A 223 17.15 -13.60 7.10
N THR A 224 17.57 -12.33 7.10
CA THR A 224 16.95 -11.31 7.95
C THR A 224 15.68 -10.73 7.32
N PHE A 225 15.60 -10.60 5.99
CA PHE A 225 14.39 -10.20 5.28
C PHE A 225 13.27 -11.24 5.39
N LEU A 226 13.63 -12.53 5.55
CA LEU A 226 12.66 -13.58 5.87
C LEU A 226 11.80 -13.22 7.09
N LYS A 227 12.36 -12.57 8.10
CA LYS A 227 11.59 -12.11 9.27
C LYS A 227 10.55 -11.04 8.90
N VAL A 228 10.85 -10.17 7.94
CA VAL A 228 9.88 -9.20 7.39
C VAL A 228 8.81 -9.92 6.59
N ASN A 229 9.18 -10.89 5.74
CA ASN A 229 8.22 -11.72 5.02
C ASN A 229 7.25 -12.39 6.00
N ARG A 230 7.72 -13.00 7.09
CA ARG A 230 6.87 -13.64 8.10
C ARG A 230 5.99 -12.63 8.86
N ALA A 231 6.48 -11.45 9.14
CA ALA A 231 5.69 -10.36 9.73
C ALA A 231 4.51 -9.96 8.81
N LEU A 232 4.76 -9.79 7.51
CA LEU A 232 3.73 -9.47 6.52
C LEU A 232 2.76 -10.64 6.31
N THR A 233 3.24 -11.88 6.36
CA THR A 233 2.40 -13.09 6.36
C THR A 233 1.41 -13.06 7.51
N ALA A 234 1.89 -12.81 8.73
CA ALA A 234 1.05 -12.75 9.92
C ALA A 234 -0.06 -11.70 9.80
N ARG A 235 0.24 -10.51 9.24
CA ARG A 235 -0.78 -9.51 8.94
C ARG A 235 -1.85 -10.05 7.99
N GLY A 236 -1.43 -10.69 6.90
CA GLY A 236 -2.34 -11.31 5.93
C GLY A 236 -3.20 -12.40 6.55
N ASP A 237 -2.62 -13.25 7.38
CA ASP A 237 -3.28 -14.34 8.09
C ASP A 237 -4.32 -13.83 9.10
N VAL A 238 -3.98 -12.79 9.88
CA VAL A 238 -4.95 -12.12 10.76
C VAL A 238 -6.11 -11.54 9.96
N TYR A 239 -5.85 -10.91 8.81
CA TYR A 239 -6.90 -10.30 7.99
C TYR A 239 -7.85 -11.32 7.35
N ARG A 240 -7.38 -12.53 7.07
CA ARG A 240 -8.22 -13.64 6.56
C ARG A 240 -8.79 -14.55 7.65
N GLY A 241 -8.50 -14.30 8.93
CA GLY A 241 -8.97 -15.09 10.06
C GLY A 241 -8.23 -16.42 10.26
N ALA A 242 -7.05 -16.59 9.71
CA ALA A 242 -6.18 -17.76 9.88
C ALA A 242 -5.31 -17.59 11.13
N TRP A 243 -5.92 -17.67 12.29
CA TRP A 243 -5.34 -17.26 13.56
C TRP A 243 -4.16 -18.13 14.02
N ALA A 244 -4.26 -19.44 13.83
CA ALA A 244 -3.18 -20.36 14.18
C ALA A 244 -1.95 -20.15 13.29
N GLU A 245 -2.17 -19.99 11.99
CA GLU A 245 -1.12 -19.69 11.01
C GLU A 245 -0.48 -18.34 11.29
N ALA A 246 -1.28 -17.34 11.71
CA ALA A 246 -0.76 -16.03 12.13
C ALA A 246 0.21 -16.15 13.30
N LEU A 247 -0.10 -16.95 14.32
CA LEU A 247 0.82 -17.17 15.45
C LEU A 247 2.12 -17.86 15.02
N VAL A 248 2.05 -18.83 14.09
CA VAL A 248 3.25 -19.45 13.52
C VAL A 248 4.11 -18.41 12.79
N ALA A 249 3.52 -17.63 11.93
CA ALA A 249 4.23 -16.59 11.18
C ALA A 249 4.82 -15.51 12.12
N LEU A 250 4.11 -15.11 13.17
CA LEU A 250 4.62 -14.18 14.19
C LEU A 250 5.85 -14.73 14.91
N ASN A 251 5.86 -16.00 15.30
CA ASN A 251 7.00 -16.64 15.95
C ASN A 251 8.24 -16.71 15.03
N GLU A 252 8.06 -16.76 13.71
CA GLU A 252 9.13 -16.74 12.72
C GLU A 252 9.57 -15.31 12.33
N SER A 253 8.85 -14.28 12.80
CA SER A 253 9.09 -12.87 12.48
C SER A 253 10.15 -12.24 13.40
N PHE A 254 10.16 -10.90 13.42
CA PHE A 254 10.98 -10.12 14.35
C PHE A 254 10.19 -9.65 15.59
N ILE A 255 9.02 -10.21 15.87
CA ILE A 255 8.23 -9.86 17.06
C ILE A 255 9.05 -10.01 18.34
N SER A 256 8.96 -9.02 19.21
CA SER A 256 9.67 -9.04 20.49
C SER A 256 8.96 -8.22 21.56
N THR A 257 8.84 -8.78 22.76
CA THR A 257 8.42 -8.10 23.99
C THR A 257 9.57 -8.02 25.02
N ALA A 258 10.83 -8.23 24.59
CA ALA A 258 12.00 -8.16 25.47
C ALA A 258 12.28 -6.75 26.00
N SER A 259 11.83 -5.70 25.27
CA SER A 259 11.96 -4.30 25.69
C SER A 259 10.73 -3.52 25.25
N GLY A 260 10.18 -2.70 26.15
CA GLY A 260 9.10 -1.75 25.90
C GLY A 260 9.57 -0.37 25.44
N SER A 261 10.87 -0.18 25.16
CA SER A 261 11.37 1.11 24.67
C SER A 261 10.76 1.49 23.32
N ALA A 262 10.62 2.80 23.07
CA ALA A 262 10.12 3.30 21.80
C ALA A 262 10.90 2.75 20.59
N ALA A 263 12.23 2.61 20.71
CA ALA A 263 13.08 2.02 19.68
C ALA A 263 12.77 0.54 19.42
N ALA A 264 12.51 -0.25 20.47
CA ALA A 264 12.16 -1.66 20.32
C ALA A 264 10.77 -1.83 19.69
N LEU A 265 9.80 -1.00 20.06
CA LEU A 265 8.45 -0.98 19.48
C LEU A 265 8.47 -0.51 18.00
N ALA A 266 9.38 0.39 17.66
CA ALA A 266 9.59 0.89 16.29
C ALA A 266 10.48 -0.02 15.43
N THR A 267 11.06 -1.11 15.96
CA THR A 267 11.81 -2.06 15.11
C THR A 267 10.93 -2.55 13.96
N GLY A 268 11.41 -2.45 12.71
CA GLY A 268 10.60 -2.84 11.54
C GLY A 268 11.21 -2.48 10.19
N ALA A 269 10.40 -2.65 9.15
CA ALA A 269 10.71 -2.21 7.79
C ALA A 269 9.92 -0.96 7.46
N TYR A 270 10.57 -0.03 6.72
CA TYR A 270 10.05 1.32 6.48
C TYR A 270 10.19 1.77 5.04
N HIS A 271 9.21 2.53 4.55
CA HIS A 271 9.39 3.41 3.42
C HIS A 271 10.26 4.60 3.84
N VAL A 272 11.27 4.89 3.04
CA VAL A 272 12.14 6.06 3.23
C VAL A 272 11.86 7.10 2.17
N PHE A 273 12.05 8.36 2.51
CA PHE A 273 11.78 9.52 1.66
C PHE A 273 12.99 10.45 1.64
N SER A 274 13.13 11.24 0.59
CA SER A 274 14.28 12.12 0.41
C SER A 274 13.87 13.38 -0.35
N THR A 275 14.62 14.48 -0.14
CA THR A 275 14.55 15.71 -0.94
C THR A 275 15.51 15.69 -2.12
N THR A 276 16.25 14.59 -2.33
CA THR A 276 17.15 14.42 -3.48
C THR A 276 16.36 14.43 -4.79
N SER A 277 16.89 15.09 -5.81
CA SER A 277 16.27 15.12 -7.14
C SER A 277 16.01 13.71 -7.67
N GLY A 278 14.80 13.45 -8.13
CA GLY A 278 14.34 12.14 -8.61
C GLY A 278 13.71 11.24 -7.52
N ASP A 279 13.75 11.64 -6.24
CA ASP A 279 13.01 11.00 -5.17
C ASP A 279 11.79 11.84 -4.75
N VAL A 280 11.01 11.37 -3.79
CA VAL A 280 9.79 12.03 -3.29
C VAL A 280 9.87 12.27 -1.79
N VAL A 281 9.23 13.33 -1.32
CA VAL A 281 9.06 13.61 0.10
C VAL A 281 7.93 12.79 0.70
N ASN A 282 7.91 12.66 2.04
CA ASN A 282 6.82 12.00 2.75
C ASN A 282 5.50 12.74 2.53
N PRO A 283 4.51 12.11 1.87
CA PRO A 283 3.23 12.74 1.55
C PRO A 283 2.32 12.94 2.77
N LEU A 284 2.67 12.36 3.93
CA LEU A 284 1.92 12.50 5.18
C LEU A 284 2.45 13.65 6.05
N TYR A 285 3.58 14.26 5.66
CA TYR A 285 4.10 15.45 6.33
C TYR A 285 3.48 16.70 5.74
N ASP A 286 2.74 17.44 6.56
CA ASP A 286 2.16 18.73 6.19
C ASP A 286 2.71 19.84 7.10
N ALA A 287 3.53 20.72 6.52
CA ALA A 287 4.24 21.76 7.27
C ALA A 287 3.33 22.91 7.70
N ALA A 288 2.63 23.56 6.77
CA ALA A 288 1.62 24.63 6.94
C ALA A 288 1.38 25.39 5.61
N PRO A 289 0.21 26.00 5.35
CA PRO A 289 -1.07 25.77 6.01
C PRO A 289 -1.57 24.37 5.70
N ARG A 290 -2.35 23.81 6.60
CA ARG A 290 -2.63 22.37 6.59
C ARG A 290 -3.90 22.03 5.90
N ALA A 291 -3.81 21.11 4.96
CA ALA A 291 -4.96 20.43 4.43
C ALA A 291 -5.24 19.12 5.19
N LEU A 292 -4.17 18.36 5.54
CA LEU A 292 -4.29 17.09 6.26
C LEU A 292 -4.34 17.34 7.77
N VAL A 293 -5.48 16.96 8.39
CA VAL A 293 -5.75 17.16 9.82
C VAL A 293 -6.34 15.90 10.42
N ALA A 294 -6.10 15.67 11.71
CA ALA A 294 -6.75 14.58 12.41
C ALA A 294 -8.22 14.90 12.67
N VAL A 295 -9.06 13.87 12.72
CA VAL A 295 -10.44 13.99 13.19
C VAL A 295 -10.43 14.36 14.67
N PRO A 296 -11.25 15.31 15.15
CA PRO A 296 -11.23 15.74 16.56
C PRO A 296 -11.38 14.61 17.56
N SER A 297 -12.18 13.58 17.24
CA SER A 297 -12.37 12.41 18.07
C SER A 297 -11.10 11.60 18.35
N PHE A 298 -10.04 11.76 17.52
CA PHE A 298 -8.76 11.13 17.82
C PHE A 298 -8.18 11.57 19.17
N LEU A 299 -8.36 12.82 19.55
CA LEU A 299 -7.91 13.32 20.86
C LEU A 299 -8.97 13.16 21.97
N THR A 300 -10.25 13.35 21.63
CA THR A 300 -11.32 13.33 22.65
C THR A 300 -11.65 11.92 23.14
N ASP A 301 -11.48 10.90 22.30
CA ASP A 301 -11.73 9.48 22.64
C ASP A 301 -10.54 8.82 23.34
N ALA A 302 -9.40 9.52 23.47
CA ALA A 302 -8.20 8.96 24.06
C ALA A 302 -8.42 8.62 25.54
N GLN A 303 -8.13 7.37 25.92
CA GLN A 303 -8.16 6.94 27.33
C GLN A 303 -7.21 7.79 28.17
N ARG A 304 -7.46 7.82 29.48
CA ARG A 304 -6.70 8.64 30.42
C ARG A 304 -5.67 7.80 31.17
N ARG A 305 -4.49 8.37 31.35
CA ARG A 305 -3.43 7.86 32.22
C ARG A 305 -3.76 8.14 33.69
N ALA A 306 -2.96 7.60 34.60
CA ALA A 306 -3.17 7.78 36.03
C ALA A 306 -3.13 9.25 36.48
N ASP A 307 -2.38 10.10 35.79
CA ASP A 307 -2.29 11.55 36.03
C ASP A 307 -3.40 12.35 35.33
N ASN A 308 -4.43 11.69 34.80
CA ASN A 308 -5.54 12.23 34.02
C ASN A 308 -5.14 12.88 32.67
N SER A 309 -3.90 12.77 32.24
CA SER A 309 -3.49 13.16 30.90
C SER A 309 -3.92 12.12 29.85
N PRO A 310 -4.04 12.48 28.57
CA PRO A 310 -4.42 11.52 27.53
C PRO A 310 -3.33 10.46 27.29
N ASP A 311 -3.72 9.36 26.65
CA ASP A 311 -2.82 8.34 26.08
C ASP A 311 -1.66 9.02 25.37
N LEU A 312 -0.42 8.60 25.65
CA LEU A 312 0.80 9.18 25.06
C LEU A 312 0.81 9.11 23.53
N ARG A 313 0.25 8.04 22.95
CA ARG A 313 0.17 7.88 21.50
C ARG A 313 -0.73 8.94 20.86
N ALA A 314 -1.79 9.36 21.54
CA ALA A 314 -2.67 10.43 21.06
C ALA A 314 -1.93 11.78 21.06
N SER A 315 -1.32 12.15 22.18
CA SER A 315 -0.63 13.45 22.33
C SER A 315 0.70 13.55 21.54
N SER A 316 1.35 12.40 21.26
CA SER A 316 2.58 12.39 20.44
C SER A 316 2.32 12.45 18.93
N LYS A 317 1.08 12.14 18.48
CA LYS A 317 0.75 12.08 17.06
C LYS A 317 -0.17 13.20 16.58
N ALA A 318 -0.88 13.87 17.51
CA ALA A 318 -1.78 14.97 17.17
C ALA A 318 -1.86 16.01 18.29
N LEU A 319 -2.11 17.26 17.92
CA LEU A 319 -2.29 18.36 18.88
C LEU A 319 -3.34 19.37 18.38
N VAL A 320 -4.04 20.01 19.31
CA VAL A 320 -4.95 21.12 19.00
C VAL A 320 -4.14 22.38 18.69
N THR A 321 -4.51 23.10 17.65
CA THR A 321 -3.91 24.39 17.28
C THR A 321 -4.96 25.50 17.26
N SER A 322 -4.52 26.77 17.17
CA SER A 322 -5.43 27.90 16.96
C SER A 322 -5.98 28.00 15.54
N VAL A 323 -5.42 27.23 14.60
CA VAL A 323 -5.84 27.23 13.19
C VAL A 323 -6.93 26.17 13.01
N ASN A 324 -8.13 26.60 12.64
CA ASN A 324 -9.22 25.72 12.24
C ASN A 324 -9.29 25.66 10.72
N VAL A 325 -9.10 24.48 10.15
CA VAL A 325 -9.22 24.24 8.71
C VAL A 325 -10.63 23.79 8.40
N THR A 326 -11.25 24.35 7.35
CA THR A 326 -12.63 24.05 7.00
C THR A 326 -12.79 23.90 5.48
N THR A 327 -13.44 22.80 5.06
CA THR A 327 -13.82 22.58 3.65
C THR A 327 -15.15 21.80 3.62
N GLN A 328 -16.09 22.20 2.77
CA GLN A 328 -17.41 21.55 2.59
C GLN A 328 -18.17 21.35 3.92
N GLY A 329 -18.05 22.30 4.85
CA GLY A 329 -18.72 22.23 6.17
C GLY A 329 -18.04 21.29 7.20
N VAL A 330 -16.99 20.59 6.81
CA VAL A 330 -16.15 19.79 7.73
C VAL A 330 -15.00 20.63 8.23
N SER A 331 -14.70 20.58 9.52
CA SER A 331 -13.62 21.35 10.13
C SER A 331 -12.83 20.56 11.16
N SER A 332 -11.55 20.90 11.31
CA SER A 332 -10.72 20.44 12.41
C SER A 332 -9.59 21.43 12.72
N SER A 333 -9.30 21.60 14.02
CA SER A 333 -8.12 22.30 14.51
C SER A 333 -7.00 21.35 15.00
N VAL A 334 -7.15 20.04 14.74
CA VAL A 334 -6.24 19.02 15.24
C VAL A 334 -5.16 18.72 14.19
N LYS A 335 -3.97 19.26 14.44
CA LYS A 335 -2.78 19.04 13.62
C LYS A 335 -2.23 17.63 13.82
N ILE A 336 -1.89 16.95 12.71
CA ILE A 336 -1.09 15.71 12.73
C ILE A 336 0.38 16.09 12.93
N ILE A 337 1.04 15.41 13.88
CA ILE A 337 2.47 15.56 14.19
C ILE A 337 3.20 14.23 14.22
N ALA A 338 2.56 13.16 13.73
CA ALA A 338 3.13 11.81 13.68
C ALA A 338 4.45 11.73 12.89
N TYR A 339 4.62 12.62 11.89
CA TYR A 339 5.82 12.73 11.07
C TYR A 339 6.46 14.10 11.28
N ALA A 340 7.71 14.12 11.79
CA ALA A 340 8.39 15.35 12.20
C ALA A 340 9.01 16.13 11.04
N SER A 341 9.14 15.52 9.85
CA SER A 341 9.77 16.15 8.69
C SER A 341 9.31 15.54 7.37
N SER A 342 9.58 16.24 6.27
CA SER A 342 9.32 15.77 4.91
C SER A 342 10.13 14.53 4.49
N VAL A 343 11.10 14.11 5.29
CA VAL A 343 11.90 12.90 5.05
C VAL A 343 11.67 11.83 6.13
N ALA A 344 10.72 12.04 7.04
CA ALA A 344 10.36 11.04 8.05
C ALA A 344 9.87 9.76 7.38
N SER A 345 10.38 8.62 7.85
CA SER A 345 10.01 7.29 7.30
C SER A 345 8.61 6.87 7.75
N VAL A 346 7.91 6.11 6.91
CA VAL A 346 6.59 5.54 7.20
C VAL A 346 6.72 4.02 7.35
N PRO A 347 6.19 3.40 8.42
CA PRO A 347 6.32 1.97 8.62
C PRO A 347 5.64 1.16 7.50
N ILE A 348 6.33 0.16 6.95
CA ILE A 348 5.70 -0.92 6.19
C ILE A 348 5.08 -1.90 7.18
N ILE A 349 5.87 -2.26 8.20
CA ILE A 349 5.45 -3.08 9.35
C ILE A 349 6.44 -2.90 10.49
N LYS A 350 5.95 -2.82 11.73
CA LYS A 350 6.76 -2.62 12.93
C LYS A 350 6.37 -3.55 14.07
N ASN A 351 7.26 -3.72 15.04
CA ASN A 351 7.08 -4.63 16.17
C ASN A 351 5.82 -4.33 17.00
N GLU A 352 5.49 -3.06 17.21
CA GLU A 352 4.26 -2.66 17.90
C GLU A 352 3.00 -3.23 17.23
N GLU A 353 2.95 -3.24 15.90
CA GLU A 353 1.85 -3.87 15.17
C GLU A 353 1.84 -5.40 15.36
N LEU A 354 3.01 -6.05 15.32
CA LEU A 354 3.10 -7.50 15.47
C LEU A 354 2.58 -7.98 16.82
N ILE A 355 2.87 -7.23 17.90
CA ILE A 355 2.36 -7.53 19.23
C ILE A 355 0.83 -7.42 19.27
N LEU A 356 0.26 -6.38 18.62
CA LEU A 356 -1.18 -6.22 18.51
C LEU A 356 -1.85 -7.30 17.63
N LEU A 357 -1.18 -7.75 16.56
CA LEU A 357 -1.65 -8.89 15.75
C LEU A 357 -1.62 -10.19 16.56
N ARG A 358 -0.62 -10.37 17.44
CA ARG A 358 -0.55 -11.53 18.34
C ARG A 358 -1.66 -11.50 19.40
N ALA A 359 -1.94 -10.34 19.97
CA ALA A 359 -3.07 -10.16 20.89
C ALA A 359 -4.40 -10.53 20.21
N GLU A 360 -4.60 -10.08 18.97
CA GLU A 360 -5.79 -10.36 18.19
C GLU A 360 -5.95 -11.85 17.89
N ALA A 361 -4.89 -12.52 17.42
CA ALA A 361 -4.89 -13.95 17.13
C ALA A 361 -5.12 -14.79 18.40
N ASN A 362 -4.48 -14.44 19.51
CA ASN A 362 -4.70 -15.10 20.80
C ASN A 362 -6.15 -14.92 21.31
N ASN A 363 -6.71 -13.73 21.17
CA ASN A 363 -8.11 -13.50 21.55
C ASN A 363 -9.07 -14.36 20.72
N ALA A 364 -8.87 -14.43 19.43
CA ALA A 364 -9.69 -15.24 18.52
C ALA A 364 -9.59 -16.76 18.78
N LEU A 365 -8.45 -17.22 19.28
CA LEU A 365 -8.21 -18.61 19.70
C LEU A 365 -8.59 -18.90 21.16
N ASN A 366 -9.27 -17.97 21.83
CA ASN A 366 -9.65 -18.04 23.24
C ASN A 366 -8.46 -18.09 24.23
N ASN A 367 -7.26 -17.71 23.82
CA ASN A 367 -6.09 -17.55 24.66
C ASN A 367 -6.11 -16.18 25.36
N ARG A 368 -7.19 -15.90 26.11
CA ARG A 368 -7.46 -14.59 26.69
C ARG A 368 -6.30 -14.01 27.52
N ALA A 369 -5.66 -14.85 28.34
CA ALA A 369 -4.54 -14.40 29.19
C ALA A 369 -3.37 -13.89 28.36
N ALA A 370 -3.00 -14.60 27.28
CA ALA A 370 -1.94 -14.16 26.37
C ALA A 370 -2.30 -12.88 25.60
N ALA A 371 -3.57 -12.74 25.20
CA ALA A 371 -4.05 -11.51 24.57
C ALA A 371 -3.96 -10.30 25.52
N ILE A 372 -4.35 -10.47 26.80
CA ILE A 372 -4.23 -9.41 27.82
C ILE A 372 -2.76 -9.05 28.05
N GLN A 373 -1.84 -10.01 28.13
CA GLN A 373 -0.40 -9.73 28.29
C GLN A 373 0.13 -8.83 27.17
N ASP A 374 -0.21 -9.11 25.93
CA ASP A 374 0.22 -8.31 24.77
C ASP A 374 -0.43 -6.91 24.80
N LEU A 375 -1.71 -6.82 25.12
CA LEU A 375 -2.41 -5.54 25.26
C LEU A 375 -1.80 -4.72 26.38
N ASP A 376 -1.55 -5.32 27.56
CA ASP A 376 -0.93 -4.64 28.69
C ASP A 376 0.48 -4.15 28.34
N PHE A 377 1.25 -4.95 27.60
CA PHE A 377 2.57 -4.53 27.14
C PHE A 377 2.50 -3.25 26.30
N ILE A 378 1.57 -3.16 25.33
CA ILE A 378 1.39 -1.97 24.50
C ILE A 378 0.78 -0.80 25.29
N ARG A 379 -0.22 -1.06 26.12
CA ARG A 379 -0.88 -0.03 26.96
C ARG A 379 0.11 0.68 27.86
N VAL A 380 0.95 -0.08 28.54
CA VAL A 380 1.93 0.46 29.50
C VAL A 380 3.09 1.14 28.76
N ASN A 381 3.74 0.47 27.80
CA ASN A 381 4.98 0.95 27.22
C ASN A 381 4.79 1.99 26.11
N SER A 382 3.72 1.90 25.33
CA SER A 382 3.42 2.85 24.24
C SER A 382 2.42 3.91 24.67
N GLY A 383 1.34 3.50 25.34
CA GLY A 383 0.27 4.40 25.76
C GLY A 383 0.50 5.13 27.08
N GLY A 384 1.38 4.62 27.96
CA GLY A 384 1.50 5.08 29.34
C GLY A 384 0.24 4.85 30.17
N LEU A 385 -0.64 3.95 29.70
CA LEU A 385 -1.90 3.62 30.34
C LEU A 385 -1.73 2.55 31.43
N ALA A 386 -2.67 2.47 32.38
CA ALA A 386 -2.73 1.35 33.29
C ALA A 386 -2.94 0.02 32.53
N PRO A 387 -2.36 -1.09 33.01
CA PRO A 387 -2.66 -2.40 32.43
C PRO A 387 -4.12 -2.77 32.68
N LEU A 388 -4.70 -3.60 31.81
CA LEU A 388 -6.01 -4.21 32.01
C LEU A 388 -5.97 -5.17 33.21
N GLY A 389 -4.88 -5.92 33.30
CA GLY A 389 -4.68 -6.95 34.32
C GLY A 389 -5.48 -8.23 34.06
N ALA A 390 -5.08 -9.32 34.72
CA ALA A 390 -5.64 -10.65 34.50
C ALA A 390 -7.15 -10.77 34.83
N ALA A 391 -7.67 -9.88 35.69
CA ALA A 391 -9.07 -9.87 36.10
C ALA A 391 -9.99 -9.08 35.13
N TYR A 392 -9.45 -8.50 34.06
CA TYR A 392 -10.25 -7.74 33.09
C TYR A 392 -11.33 -8.61 32.45
N ALA A 393 -12.60 -8.21 32.64
CA ALA A 393 -13.78 -8.94 32.16
C ALA A 393 -14.45 -8.29 30.92
N GLY A 394 -13.93 -7.14 30.45
CA GLY A 394 -14.47 -6.43 29.29
C GLY A 394 -14.20 -7.12 27.96
N ASP A 395 -14.78 -6.59 26.88
CA ASP A 395 -14.54 -7.07 25.52
C ASP A 395 -13.10 -6.75 25.06
N LEU A 396 -12.31 -7.78 24.79
CA LEU A 396 -10.94 -7.60 24.29
C LEU A 396 -10.91 -7.08 22.85
N VAL A 397 -11.96 -7.27 22.06
CA VAL A 397 -12.04 -6.69 20.71
C VAL A 397 -12.04 -5.17 20.80
N ASP A 398 -12.77 -4.57 21.74
CA ASP A 398 -12.79 -3.12 21.92
C ASP A 398 -11.40 -2.59 22.30
N GLU A 399 -10.67 -3.31 23.18
CA GLU A 399 -9.30 -2.94 23.55
C GLU A 399 -8.29 -3.15 22.42
N ILE A 400 -8.42 -4.20 21.63
CA ILE A 400 -7.62 -4.43 20.43
C ILE A 400 -7.82 -3.29 19.44
N LEU A 401 -9.06 -2.95 19.11
CA LEU A 401 -9.40 -1.87 18.19
C LEU A 401 -8.93 -0.51 18.69
N TYR A 402 -9.07 -0.25 20.00
CA TYR A 402 -8.55 0.95 20.65
C TYR A 402 -7.03 1.05 20.49
N ASN A 403 -6.29 0.03 20.92
CA ASN A 403 -4.84 0.05 20.87
C ASN A 403 -4.31 0.12 19.42
N ARG A 404 -4.94 -0.57 18.47
CA ARG A 404 -4.58 -0.47 17.05
C ARG A 404 -4.82 0.93 16.48
N ARG A 405 -5.95 1.59 16.84
CA ARG A 405 -6.24 2.98 16.43
C ARG A 405 -5.11 3.94 16.81
N TYR A 406 -4.62 3.88 18.05
CA TYR A 406 -3.62 4.81 18.55
C TYR A 406 -2.18 4.43 18.16
N SER A 407 -1.87 3.14 18.14
CA SER A 407 -0.55 2.65 17.73
C SER A 407 -0.28 2.82 16.23
N LEU A 408 -1.29 2.68 15.37
CA LEU A 408 -1.17 2.62 13.91
C LEU A 408 -1.83 3.83 13.20
N PHE A 409 -2.05 4.93 13.95
CA PHE A 409 -2.65 6.15 13.41
C PHE A 409 -1.82 6.73 12.26
N ASP A 410 -2.49 7.08 11.16
CA ASP A 410 -1.94 7.72 9.96
C ASP A 410 -0.83 6.88 9.28
N GLU A 411 -0.88 5.55 9.37
CA GLU A 411 0.09 4.67 8.74
C GLU A 411 -0.43 4.03 7.45
N TYR A 412 -1.59 3.39 7.44
CA TYR A 412 -2.16 2.73 6.24
C TYR A 412 -3.68 2.65 6.28
N GLY A 413 -4.35 3.50 7.06
CA GLY A 413 -5.81 3.46 7.23
C GLY A 413 -6.29 2.15 7.88
N HIS A 414 -5.55 1.65 8.85
CA HIS A 414 -5.83 0.40 9.56
C HIS A 414 -7.22 0.41 10.21
N ARG A 415 -7.62 1.53 10.82
CA ARG A 415 -8.91 1.64 11.53
C ARG A 415 -10.10 1.24 10.68
N TRP A 416 -10.18 1.71 9.42
CA TRP A 416 -11.29 1.35 8.53
C TRP A 416 -11.35 -0.14 8.24
N VAL A 417 -10.21 -0.76 7.99
CA VAL A 417 -10.09 -2.20 7.74
C VAL A 417 -10.47 -3.00 8.99
N ASP A 418 -9.97 -2.60 10.15
CA ASP A 418 -10.20 -3.27 11.43
C ASP A 418 -11.68 -3.18 11.83
N LEU A 419 -12.30 -2.01 11.77
CA LEU A 419 -13.72 -1.85 12.07
C LEU A 419 -14.61 -2.65 11.11
N ARG A 420 -14.24 -2.73 9.82
CA ARG A 420 -14.97 -3.55 8.85
C ARG A 420 -14.87 -5.04 9.20
N ARG A 421 -13.68 -5.55 9.50
CA ARG A 421 -13.46 -6.97 9.83
C ARG A 421 -14.27 -7.42 11.05
N TYR A 422 -14.51 -6.52 11.99
CA TYR A 422 -15.30 -6.77 13.20
C TYR A 422 -16.75 -6.33 13.09
N GLY A 423 -17.22 -5.90 11.93
CA GLY A 423 -18.61 -5.43 11.75
C GLY A 423 -18.94 -4.15 12.52
N ARG A 424 -17.93 -3.35 12.88
CA ARG A 424 -18.02 -2.15 13.71
C ARG A 424 -18.01 -0.83 12.90
N LEU A 425 -18.14 -0.87 11.56
CA LEU A 425 -18.15 0.35 10.74
C LEU A 425 -19.26 1.34 11.15
N GLY A 426 -20.39 0.84 11.66
CA GLY A 426 -21.49 1.67 12.15
C GLY A 426 -21.13 2.56 13.36
N THR A 427 -19.98 2.33 14.02
CA THR A 427 -19.49 3.18 15.12
C THR A 427 -18.73 4.42 14.64
N LEU A 428 -18.44 4.51 13.33
CA LEU A 428 -17.75 5.67 12.76
C LEU A 428 -18.65 6.91 12.79
N GLU A 429 -18.09 8.01 13.26
CA GLU A 429 -18.79 9.28 13.34
C GLU A 429 -19.13 9.86 11.96
N LYS A 430 -20.22 10.61 11.89
CA LYS A 430 -20.61 11.41 10.73
C LYS A 430 -20.59 12.88 11.14
N ALA A 431 -19.61 13.64 10.67
CA ALA A 431 -19.50 15.06 11.00
C ALA A 431 -20.69 15.89 10.45
N LEU A 432 -21.34 15.42 9.39
CA LEU A 432 -22.53 16.04 8.79
C LEU A 432 -23.60 14.98 8.51
N PRO A 433 -24.90 15.35 8.50
CA PRO A 433 -26.00 14.40 8.26
C PRO A 433 -25.97 13.68 6.92
N ASN A 434 -25.36 14.28 5.89
CA ASN A 434 -25.23 13.70 4.56
C ASN A 434 -23.97 12.80 4.41
N HIS A 435 -23.14 12.69 5.45
CA HIS A 435 -22.00 11.80 5.41
C HIS A 435 -22.44 10.33 5.47
N ARG A 436 -21.72 9.49 4.73
CA ARG A 436 -21.97 8.07 4.61
C ARG A 436 -20.75 7.26 5.04
N ILE A 437 -20.99 6.03 5.44
CA ILE A 437 -19.96 5.04 5.75
C ILE A 437 -19.91 4.03 4.62
N PHE A 438 -18.75 3.90 3.99
CA PHE A 438 -18.54 2.99 2.87
C PHE A 438 -17.78 1.76 3.34
N PRO A 439 -18.32 0.52 3.13
CA PRO A 439 -17.65 -0.70 3.57
C PRO A 439 -16.55 -1.17 2.60
N VAL A 440 -16.57 -0.71 1.35
CA VAL A 440 -15.69 -1.17 0.28
C VAL A 440 -15.57 -0.08 -0.79
N VAL A 441 -14.48 -0.10 -1.55
CA VAL A 441 -14.28 0.81 -2.70
C VAL A 441 -14.51 0.02 -3.99
N PRO A 442 -15.25 0.55 -4.99
CA PRO A 442 -15.54 -0.12 -6.25
C PRO A 442 -14.25 -0.41 -7.06
N ILE A 443 -14.34 -1.37 -7.97
CA ILE A 443 -13.28 -1.64 -8.96
C ILE A 443 -13.26 -0.48 -9.96
N PRO A 444 -12.07 0.03 -10.35
CA PRO A 444 -11.97 1.12 -11.32
C PRO A 444 -12.60 0.76 -12.67
N VAL A 445 -13.19 1.76 -13.31
CA VAL A 445 -13.92 1.59 -14.59
C VAL A 445 -13.05 1.02 -15.70
N ASP A 446 -11.76 1.37 -15.73
CA ASP A 446 -10.83 0.86 -16.74
C ASP A 446 -10.66 -0.66 -16.63
N GLU A 447 -10.54 -1.19 -15.41
CA GLU A 447 -10.51 -2.63 -15.16
C GLU A 447 -11.84 -3.29 -15.53
N CYS A 448 -12.96 -2.63 -15.20
CA CYS A 448 -14.30 -3.14 -15.51
C CYS A 448 -14.51 -3.29 -17.02
N ASN A 449 -14.07 -2.30 -17.81
CA ASN A 449 -14.25 -2.30 -19.26
C ASN A 449 -13.39 -3.33 -20.01
N GLN A 450 -12.32 -3.83 -19.39
CA GLN A 450 -11.45 -4.84 -19.97
C GLN A 450 -11.95 -6.27 -19.76
N ARG A 451 -13.03 -6.47 -18.99
CA ARG A 451 -13.49 -7.81 -18.61
C ARG A 451 -14.93 -8.12 -19.05
N ALA A 452 -15.10 -9.32 -19.57
CA ALA A 452 -16.41 -9.91 -19.89
C ALA A 452 -16.48 -11.36 -19.34
N PRO A 453 -17.36 -11.66 -18.38
CA PRO A 453 -18.25 -10.74 -17.66
C PRO A 453 -17.49 -9.78 -16.74
N GLN A 454 -18.10 -8.65 -16.44
CA GLN A 454 -17.51 -7.69 -15.50
C GLN A 454 -17.45 -8.24 -14.07
N PRO A 455 -16.38 -7.94 -13.30
CA PRO A 455 -16.29 -8.31 -11.89
C PRO A 455 -17.44 -7.73 -11.04
N LYS A 456 -17.80 -8.44 -9.96
CA LYS A 456 -18.86 -8.03 -9.03
C LYS A 456 -18.68 -6.61 -8.47
N GLY A 457 -17.43 -6.15 -8.33
CA GLY A 457 -17.10 -4.83 -7.80
C GLY A 457 -17.22 -3.68 -8.79
N CYS A 458 -17.65 -3.93 -10.03
CA CYS A 458 -17.91 -2.91 -11.06
C CYS A 458 -19.29 -2.29 -10.87
N VAL A 459 -19.56 -1.81 -9.66
CA VAL A 459 -20.86 -1.25 -9.26
C VAL A 459 -20.67 -0.01 -8.40
N GLN A 460 -21.68 0.83 -8.37
CA GLN A 460 -21.76 1.93 -7.43
C GLN A 460 -21.92 1.41 -5.98
N VAL A 461 -21.21 2.04 -5.04
CA VAL A 461 -21.35 1.80 -3.60
C VAL A 461 -21.99 3.02 -2.95
N THR A 462 -23.19 2.84 -2.40
CA THR A 462 -23.98 3.97 -1.85
C THR A 462 -23.64 4.32 -0.40
N GLY A 463 -23.02 3.40 0.34
CA GLY A 463 -22.80 3.55 1.77
C GLY A 463 -24.10 3.51 2.60
N PHE A 464 -23.99 3.70 3.93
CA PHE A 464 -25.10 3.75 4.86
C PHE A 464 -24.96 4.86 5.90
#